data_a1c8bd07e6636a86345a7599c325dddb
#
_entry.id   a1c8bd07e6636a86345a7599c325dddb
#
_cell.length_a   1.000
_cell.length_b   1.000
_cell.length_c   1.000
_cell.angle_alpha   90.00
_cell.angle_beta   90.00
_cell.angle_gamma   90.00
#
_symmetry.space_group_name_H-M   'P 1'
#
loop_
_entity.id
_entity.type
_entity.pdbx_description
1 polymer ?
#
loop_
_entity_poly.entity_id
_entity_poly.type
_entity_poly.pdbx_seq_one_letter_code
_entity_poly.pdbx_strand_id
1 'polypeptide(L)'
;MPTYDLGLEHVSLAFATKTIFTDVTQGVFEGDRIGIVGRNGDGKSTLLHLFNGTQEPDEGRVTKRGGLTFGMLDQRDPLDDDATVRQAALEGRADYEWAAETRSREIVEALLGGISLDATIGSLSGGQRRRADLARLLLHEWDILALDEPTNHL
;
A
#
# COMPACT_ATOMS: atom_id res chain seq x y z
N MET A 1 10.17 23.97 -7.39
CA MET A 1 9.90 22.87 -8.33
C MET A 1 9.47 21.63 -7.56
N PRO A 2 8.46 20.90 -8.02
CA PRO A 2 8.10 19.64 -7.37
C PRO A 2 9.27 18.65 -7.45
N THR A 3 9.48 17.92 -6.36
CA THR A 3 10.53 16.91 -6.29
C THR A 3 10.08 15.67 -7.03
N TYR A 4 10.91 15.15 -7.92
CA TYR A 4 10.70 13.89 -8.62
C TYR A 4 10.97 12.73 -7.66
N ASP A 5 9.98 11.90 -7.44
CA ASP A 5 10.07 10.79 -6.50
C ASP A 5 10.28 9.44 -7.20
N LEU A 6 9.52 9.18 -8.24
CA LEU A 6 9.43 7.86 -8.84
C LEU A 6 9.01 7.98 -10.31
N GLY A 7 9.47 7.11 -11.17
CA GLY A 7 9.03 7.10 -12.55
C GLY A 7 9.28 5.82 -13.30
N LEU A 8 8.49 5.66 -14.33
CA LEU A 8 8.69 4.66 -15.38
C LEU A 8 9.28 5.35 -16.60
N GLU A 9 10.33 4.78 -17.16
CA GLU A 9 10.97 5.26 -18.37
C GLU A 9 10.96 4.17 -19.43
N HIS A 10 10.18 4.37 -20.48
CA HIS A 10 10.06 3.46 -21.63
C HIS A 10 9.78 2.02 -21.23
N VAL A 11 8.89 1.82 -20.25
CA VAL A 11 8.60 0.50 -19.70
C VAL A 11 7.67 -0.29 -20.61
N SER A 12 8.08 -1.50 -20.93
CA SER A 12 7.26 -2.51 -21.59
C SER A 12 7.22 -3.77 -20.74
N LEU A 13 6.06 -4.41 -20.69
CA LEU A 13 5.85 -5.62 -19.91
C LEU A 13 4.78 -6.50 -20.54
N ALA A 14 5.06 -7.78 -20.65
CA ALA A 14 4.11 -8.78 -21.12
C ALA A 14 4.16 -10.00 -20.23
N PHE A 15 3.01 -10.66 -20.04
CA PHE A 15 2.92 -11.96 -19.39
C PHE A 15 2.43 -12.99 -20.39
N ALA A 16 3.24 -14.02 -20.61
CA ALA A 16 2.92 -15.14 -21.51
C ALA A 16 2.33 -14.67 -22.86
N THR A 17 1.02 -14.64 -22.98
CA THR A 17 0.31 -14.29 -24.21
C THR A 17 -0.29 -12.89 -24.20
N LYS A 18 -0.16 -12.15 -23.10
CA LYS A 18 -0.79 -10.83 -22.96
C LYS A 18 0.24 -9.73 -22.74
N THR A 19 0.28 -8.76 -23.65
CA THR A 19 1.03 -7.50 -23.43
C THR A 19 0.24 -6.61 -22.47
N ILE A 20 0.89 -6.18 -21.38
CA ILE A 20 0.28 -5.31 -20.36
C ILE A 20 0.61 -3.85 -20.65
N PHE A 21 1.89 -3.55 -20.86
CA PHE A 21 2.37 -2.19 -21.13
C PHE A 21 3.29 -2.17 -22.34
N THR A 22 3.20 -1.10 -23.12
CA THR A 22 4.08 -0.84 -24.26
C THR A 22 4.59 0.59 -24.17
N ASP A 23 5.90 0.75 -23.99
CA ASP A 23 6.60 2.03 -23.98
C ASP A 23 5.93 3.09 -23.08
N VAL A 24 5.68 2.74 -21.81
CA VAL A 24 5.05 3.64 -20.85
C VAL A 24 6.10 4.49 -20.16
N THR A 25 5.90 5.80 -20.19
CA THR A 25 6.71 6.77 -19.47
C THR A 25 5.79 7.61 -18.58
N GLN A 26 6.01 7.55 -17.28
CA GLN A 26 5.18 8.24 -16.29
C GLN A 26 6.02 8.63 -15.07
N GLY A 27 5.99 9.90 -14.72
CA GLY A 27 6.62 10.40 -13.49
C GLY A 27 5.60 10.59 -12.36
N VAL A 28 6.08 10.44 -11.13
CA VAL A 28 5.35 10.76 -9.91
C VAL A 28 6.17 11.77 -9.13
N PHE A 29 5.56 12.88 -8.76
CA PHE A 29 6.20 13.98 -8.06
C PHE A 29 5.58 14.17 -6.68
N GLU A 30 6.35 14.77 -5.78
CA GLU A 30 5.85 15.11 -4.45
C GLU A 30 4.54 15.90 -4.53
N GLY A 31 3.55 15.46 -3.76
CA GLY A 31 2.21 16.08 -3.72
C GLY A 31 1.22 15.57 -4.76
N ASP A 32 1.66 14.72 -5.68
CA ASP A 32 0.76 14.15 -6.68
C ASP A 32 -0.31 13.25 -6.05
N ARG A 33 -1.51 13.32 -6.61
CA ARG A 33 -2.62 12.39 -6.32
C ARG A 33 -3.08 11.80 -7.64
N ILE A 34 -2.78 10.52 -7.84
CA ILE A 34 -2.99 9.85 -9.12
C ILE A 34 -4.04 8.75 -8.94
N GLY A 35 -5.13 8.84 -9.70
CA GLY A 35 -6.13 7.78 -9.82
C GLY A 35 -5.82 6.88 -11.02
N ILE A 36 -5.81 5.57 -10.80
CA ILE A 36 -5.60 4.57 -11.85
C ILE A 36 -6.94 3.88 -12.11
N VAL A 37 -7.44 4.03 -13.31
CA VAL A 37 -8.73 3.47 -13.72
C VAL A 37 -8.56 2.48 -14.86
N GLY A 38 -9.40 1.46 -14.89
CA GLY A 38 -9.38 0.42 -15.90
C GLY A 38 -10.22 -0.77 -15.46
N ARG A 39 -10.38 -1.72 -16.37
CA ARG A 39 -11.07 -2.98 -16.08
C ARG A 39 -10.18 -3.91 -15.27
N ASN A 40 -10.79 -4.86 -14.57
CA ASN A 40 -10.03 -5.94 -13.95
C ASN A 40 -9.24 -6.69 -15.03
N GLY A 41 -7.94 -6.92 -14.75
CA GLY A 41 -7.03 -7.55 -15.69
C GLY A 41 -6.34 -6.60 -16.67
N ASP A 42 -6.59 -5.29 -16.61
CA ASP A 42 -5.93 -4.30 -17.47
C ASP A 42 -4.52 -3.91 -16.98
N GLY A 43 -4.09 -4.45 -15.85
CA GLY A 43 -2.73 -4.23 -15.36
C GLY A 43 -2.59 -3.17 -14.27
N LYS A 44 -3.67 -2.73 -13.62
CA LYS A 44 -3.61 -1.73 -12.53
C LYS A 44 -2.72 -2.18 -11.37
N SER A 45 -2.93 -3.37 -10.87
CA SER A 45 -2.10 -3.95 -9.81
C SER A 45 -0.66 -4.13 -10.27
N THR A 46 -0.45 -4.56 -11.50
CA THR A 46 0.88 -4.72 -12.10
C THR A 46 1.62 -3.39 -12.17
N LEU A 47 0.93 -2.30 -12.51
CA LEU A 47 1.51 -0.96 -12.52
C LEU A 47 2.00 -0.57 -11.12
N LEU A 48 1.21 -0.82 -10.08
CA LEU A 48 1.61 -0.56 -8.70
C LEU A 48 2.80 -1.41 -8.27
N HIS A 49 2.87 -2.67 -8.70
CA HIS A 49 4.02 -3.54 -8.45
C HIS A 49 5.28 -3.09 -9.19
N LEU A 50 5.17 -2.53 -10.39
CA LEU A 50 6.30 -1.88 -11.07
C LEU A 50 6.83 -0.70 -10.25
N PHE A 51 5.95 0.17 -9.77
CA PHE A 51 6.33 1.30 -8.94
C PHE A 51 6.95 0.85 -7.61
N ASN A 52 6.42 -0.18 -6.99
CA ASN A 52 6.95 -0.72 -5.73
C ASN A 52 8.27 -1.47 -5.91
N GLY A 53 8.60 -1.91 -7.12
CA GLY A 53 9.80 -2.68 -7.41
C GLY A 53 9.65 -4.18 -7.20
N THR A 54 8.45 -4.69 -6.93
CA THR A 54 8.18 -6.13 -6.81
C THR A 54 7.96 -6.80 -8.15
N GLN A 55 7.76 -6.02 -9.20
CA GLN A 55 7.70 -6.47 -10.60
C GLN A 55 8.77 -5.75 -11.41
N GLU A 56 9.58 -6.51 -12.14
CA GLU A 56 10.56 -5.93 -13.06
C GLU A 56 9.96 -5.77 -14.45
N PRO A 57 10.27 -4.67 -15.19
CA PRO A 57 9.85 -4.53 -16.57
C PRO A 57 10.69 -5.42 -17.50
N ASP A 58 10.12 -5.79 -18.65
CA ASP A 58 10.87 -6.49 -19.72
C ASP A 58 11.80 -5.53 -20.46
N GLU A 59 11.36 -4.29 -20.65
CA GLU A 59 12.14 -3.21 -21.24
C GLU A 59 11.93 -1.92 -20.45
N GLY A 60 12.87 -1.01 -20.57
CA GLY A 60 12.84 0.24 -19.84
C GLY A 60 13.33 0.11 -18.41
N ARG A 61 13.05 1.10 -17.61
CA ARG A 61 13.49 1.10 -16.20
C ARG A 61 12.51 1.83 -15.29
N VAL A 62 12.56 1.47 -14.02
CA VAL A 62 11.90 2.17 -12.93
C VAL A 62 12.95 2.95 -12.17
N THR A 63 12.75 4.26 -12.03
CA THR A 63 13.67 5.14 -11.30
C THR A 63 13.03 5.59 -10.01
N LYS A 64 13.80 5.62 -8.93
CA LYS A 64 13.34 6.06 -7.59
C LYS A 64 14.33 7.04 -7.01
N ARG A 65 13.82 8.07 -6.33
CA ARG A 65 14.64 8.93 -5.49
C ARG A 65 15.27 8.09 -4.37
N GLY A 66 16.53 8.35 -4.06
CA GLY A 66 17.24 7.66 -2.97
C GLY A 66 16.51 7.84 -1.63
N GLY A 67 16.37 6.74 -0.89
CA GLY A 67 15.70 6.75 0.42
C GLY A 67 14.18 6.85 0.38
N LEU A 68 13.57 6.77 -0.79
CA LEU A 68 12.10 6.84 -0.94
C LEU A 68 11.42 5.71 -0.16
N THR A 69 10.46 6.08 0.69
CA THR A 69 9.59 5.12 1.38
C THR A 69 8.30 4.91 0.60
N PHE A 70 7.96 3.65 0.38
CA PHE A 70 6.79 3.25 -0.39
C PHE A 70 5.91 2.30 0.41
N GLY A 71 4.69 2.74 0.73
CA GLY A 71 3.68 1.91 1.37
C GLY A 71 2.65 1.45 0.33
N MET A 72 2.21 0.20 0.42
CA MET A 72 1.24 -0.35 -0.52
C MET A 72 0.19 -1.19 0.19
N LEU A 73 -1.08 -0.85 -0.04
CA LEU A 73 -2.20 -1.73 0.29
C LEU A 73 -2.44 -2.63 -0.92
N ASP A 74 -1.93 -3.85 -0.83
CA ASP A 74 -2.04 -4.86 -1.87
C ASP A 74 -3.29 -5.72 -1.67
N GLN A 75 -3.63 -6.53 -2.66
CA GLN A 75 -4.72 -7.52 -2.56
C GLN A 75 -4.43 -8.58 -1.51
N ARG A 76 -3.15 -8.90 -1.30
CA ARG A 76 -2.68 -9.75 -0.20
C ARG A 76 -1.93 -8.92 0.81
N ASP A 77 -2.35 -9.00 2.07
CA ASP A 77 -1.63 -8.34 3.14
C ASP A 77 -0.36 -9.11 3.55
N PRO A 78 0.65 -8.43 4.10
CA PRO A 78 1.86 -9.05 4.60
C PRO A 78 1.76 -9.44 6.09
N LEU A 79 0.57 -9.39 6.69
CA LEU A 79 0.40 -9.54 8.13
C LEU A 79 0.66 -10.98 8.59
N ASP A 80 1.37 -11.11 9.70
CA ASP A 80 1.65 -12.39 10.35
C ASP A 80 0.41 -12.83 11.15
N ASP A 81 -0.09 -14.03 10.86
CA ASP A 81 -1.26 -14.61 11.53
C ASP A 81 -1.07 -14.76 13.04
N ASP A 82 0.16 -15.00 13.51
CA ASP A 82 0.48 -15.19 14.91
C ASP A 82 0.70 -13.87 15.67
N ALA A 83 0.86 -12.77 14.98
CA ALA A 83 0.97 -11.45 15.59
C ALA A 83 -0.39 -10.97 16.13
N THR A 84 -0.35 -10.13 17.17
CA THR A 84 -1.54 -9.42 17.61
C THR A 84 -1.83 -8.24 16.69
N VAL A 85 -3.07 -7.75 16.70
CA VAL A 85 -3.44 -6.52 15.97
C VAL A 85 -2.56 -5.34 16.42
N ARG A 86 -2.28 -5.24 17.71
CA ARG A 86 -1.38 -4.22 18.27
C ARG A 86 0.02 -4.32 17.67
N GLN A 87 0.59 -5.50 17.60
CA GLN A 87 1.91 -5.71 16.99
C GLN A 87 1.93 -5.38 15.51
N ALA A 88 0.93 -5.83 14.78
CA ALA A 88 0.86 -5.67 13.33
C ALA A 88 0.59 -4.23 12.90
N ALA A 89 -0.37 -3.54 13.53
CA ALA A 89 -0.82 -2.21 13.10
C ALA A 89 -0.17 -1.07 13.89
N LEU A 90 0.14 -1.29 15.16
CA LEU A 90 0.61 -0.25 16.08
C LEU A 90 2.06 -0.46 16.54
N GLU A 91 2.78 -1.41 15.95
CA GLU A 91 4.16 -1.75 16.33
C GLU A 91 4.32 -2.05 17.84
N GLY A 92 3.30 -2.61 18.45
CA GLY A 92 3.29 -2.95 19.86
C GLY A 92 3.05 -1.77 20.80
N ARG A 93 2.72 -0.59 20.30
CA ARG A 93 2.48 0.59 21.15
C ARG A 93 1.35 0.36 22.13
N ALA A 94 1.57 0.80 23.37
CA ALA A 94 0.55 0.78 24.41
C ALA A 94 -0.57 1.82 24.11
N ASP A 95 -1.74 1.62 24.73
CA ASP A 95 -2.89 2.48 24.47
C ASP A 95 -2.61 3.97 24.75
N TYR A 96 -1.87 4.28 25.81
CA TYR A 96 -1.55 5.66 26.14
C TYR A 96 -0.62 6.33 25.09
N GLU A 97 0.15 5.55 24.36
CA GLU A 97 1.07 6.07 23.35
C GLU A 97 0.33 6.50 22.10
N TRP A 98 -0.49 5.62 21.50
CA TRP A 98 -1.23 5.97 20.30
C TRP A 98 -2.45 6.86 20.57
N ALA A 99 -3.09 6.73 21.72
CA ALA A 99 -4.27 7.53 22.07
C ALA A 99 -3.93 8.99 22.40
N ALA A 100 -2.68 9.27 22.74
CA ALA A 100 -2.23 10.64 22.96
C ALA A 100 -2.15 11.46 21.66
N GLU A 101 -1.98 10.81 20.54
CA GLU A 101 -1.88 11.44 19.23
C GLU A 101 -3.24 11.42 18.52
N THR A 102 -3.78 12.59 18.19
CA THR A 102 -5.13 12.73 17.62
C THR A 102 -5.30 11.92 16.35
N ARG A 103 -4.34 12.01 15.41
CA ARG A 103 -4.41 11.29 14.15
C ARG A 103 -4.43 9.77 14.36
N SER A 104 -3.55 9.25 15.19
CA SER A 104 -3.50 7.82 15.51
C SER A 104 -4.78 7.33 16.15
N ARG A 105 -5.34 8.11 17.08
CA ARG A 105 -6.60 7.79 17.73
C ARG A 105 -7.76 7.72 16.73
N GLU A 106 -7.86 8.68 15.83
CA GLU A 106 -8.90 8.69 14.79
C GLU A 106 -8.79 7.49 13.86
N ILE A 107 -7.58 7.11 13.45
CA ILE A 107 -7.34 5.93 12.60
C ILE A 107 -7.74 4.65 13.33
N VAL A 108 -7.31 4.49 14.58
CA VAL A 108 -7.64 3.29 15.38
C VAL A 108 -9.14 3.19 15.59
N GLU A 109 -9.82 4.26 15.95
CA GLU A 109 -11.27 4.28 16.15
C GLU A 109 -12.03 3.96 14.86
N ALA A 110 -11.60 4.52 13.72
CA ALA A 110 -12.27 4.32 12.44
C ALA A 110 -12.08 2.91 11.85
N LEU A 111 -10.87 2.36 11.95
CA LEU A 111 -10.51 1.12 11.27
C LEU A 111 -10.45 -0.10 12.21
N LEU A 112 -10.09 0.10 13.46
CA LEU A 112 -9.92 -0.98 14.44
C LEU A 112 -10.99 -0.97 15.52
N GLY A 113 -11.96 -0.08 15.44
CA GLY A 113 -13.10 -0.05 16.36
C GLY A 113 -13.87 -1.37 16.33
N GLY A 114 -14.15 -1.93 17.51
CA GLY A 114 -14.81 -3.24 17.65
C GLY A 114 -13.89 -4.44 17.48
N ILE A 115 -12.60 -4.23 17.24
CA ILE A 115 -11.58 -5.29 17.14
C ILE A 115 -10.70 -5.20 18.40
N SER A 116 -10.51 -6.33 19.11
CA SER A 116 -9.54 -6.35 20.22
C SER A 116 -8.12 -6.20 19.67
N LEU A 117 -7.37 -5.23 20.20
CA LEU A 117 -5.98 -5.03 19.81
C LEU A 117 -5.07 -6.19 20.26
N ASP A 118 -5.51 -7.00 21.20
CA ASP A 118 -4.77 -8.17 21.68
C ASP A 118 -5.20 -9.47 20.98
N ALA A 119 -6.18 -9.42 20.07
CA ALA A 119 -6.52 -10.53 19.22
C ALA A 119 -5.41 -10.81 18.19
N THR A 120 -5.26 -12.08 17.81
CA THR A 120 -4.32 -12.46 16.77
C THR A 120 -4.88 -12.10 15.37
N ILE A 121 -4.01 -11.75 14.46
CA ILE A 121 -4.38 -11.44 13.07
C ILE A 121 -5.11 -12.62 12.43
N GLY A 122 -4.64 -13.85 12.67
CA GLY A 122 -5.26 -15.06 12.13
C GLY A 122 -6.70 -15.32 12.59
N SER A 123 -7.14 -14.70 13.69
CA SER A 123 -8.52 -14.82 14.19
C SER A 123 -9.49 -13.83 13.56
N LEU A 124 -9.00 -12.88 12.77
CA LEU A 124 -9.82 -11.83 12.17
C LEU A 124 -10.57 -12.32 10.92
N SER A 125 -11.73 -11.74 10.67
CA SER A 125 -12.40 -11.88 9.36
C SER A 125 -11.56 -11.21 8.26
N GLY A 126 -11.84 -11.54 6.99
CA GLY A 126 -11.16 -10.91 5.86
C GLY A 126 -11.29 -9.38 5.87
N GLY A 127 -12.47 -8.85 6.17
CA GLY A 127 -12.70 -7.42 6.27
C GLY A 127 -11.96 -6.76 7.44
N GLN A 128 -11.95 -7.41 8.59
CA GLN A 128 -11.19 -6.94 9.76
C GLN A 128 -9.69 -6.93 9.48
N ARG A 129 -9.19 -8.00 8.84
CA ARG A 129 -7.79 -8.11 8.44
C ARG A 129 -7.39 -7.00 7.46
N ARG A 130 -8.26 -6.72 6.47
CA ARG A 130 -8.07 -5.63 5.51
C ARG A 130 -7.99 -4.26 6.19
N ARG A 131 -8.87 -4.03 7.16
CA ARG A 131 -8.85 -2.79 7.96
C ARG A 131 -7.60 -2.67 8.82
N ALA A 132 -7.12 -3.77 9.39
CA ALA A 132 -5.87 -3.78 10.16
C ALA A 132 -4.67 -3.43 9.28
N ASP A 133 -4.62 -3.95 8.06
CA ASP A 133 -3.55 -3.62 7.10
C ASP A 133 -3.61 -2.15 6.66
N LEU A 134 -4.80 -1.64 6.37
CA LEU A 134 -4.98 -0.22 6.06
C LEU A 134 -4.58 0.68 7.24
N ALA A 135 -4.96 0.31 8.47
CA ALA A 135 -4.56 1.05 9.67
C ALA A 135 -3.04 1.07 9.83
N ARG A 136 -2.37 -0.05 9.64
CA ARG A 136 -0.90 -0.14 9.65
C ARG A 136 -0.27 0.87 8.70
N LEU A 137 -0.78 0.94 7.48
CA LEU A 137 -0.26 1.87 6.48
C LEU A 137 -0.53 3.33 6.84
N LEU A 138 -1.75 3.66 7.29
CA LEU A 138 -2.12 5.04 7.62
C LEU A 138 -1.47 5.56 8.91
N LEU A 139 -1.07 4.68 9.81
CA LEU A 139 -0.37 5.03 11.06
C LEU A 139 1.11 5.37 10.84
N HIS A 140 1.66 5.06 9.68
CA HIS A 140 3.01 5.40 9.28
C HIS A 140 3.02 6.55 8.28
N GLU A 141 4.16 7.21 8.15
CA GLU A 141 4.40 8.21 7.12
C GLU A 141 5.15 7.56 5.96
N TRP A 142 4.66 7.80 4.75
CA TRP A 142 5.24 7.29 3.51
C TRP A 142 5.47 8.44 2.54
N ASP A 143 6.55 8.39 1.77
CA ASP A 143 6.74 9.32 0.65
C ASP A 143 5.69 9.06 -0.44
N ILE A 144 5.44 7.78 -0.72
CA ILE A 144 4.36 7.35 -1.63
C ILE A 144 3.52 6.29 -0.94
N LEU A 145 2.21 6.46 -1.00
CA LEU A 145 1.24 5.46 -0.56
C LEU A 145 0.38 5.05 -1.75
N ALA A 146 0.43 3.77 -2.10
CA ALA A 146 -0.37 3.18 -3.15
C ALA A 146 -1.48 2.30 -2.55
N LEU A 147 -2.70 2.49 -3.03
CA LEU A 147 -3.87 1.73 -2.55
C LEU A 147 -4.48 0.96 -3.72
N ASP A 148 -4.42 -0.36 -3.66
CA ASP A 148 -5.02 -1.25 -4.65
C ASP A 148 -6.41 -1.68 -4.17
N GLU A 149 -7.45 -1.12 -4.81
CA GLU A 149 -8.87 -1.36 -4.47
C GLU A 149 -9.14 -1.20 -2.96
N PRO A 150 -8.89 0.00 -2.37
CA PRO A 150 -8.90 0.17 -0.92
C PRO A 150 -10.28 -0.03 -0.27
N THR A 151 -11.35 0.06 -1.05
CA THR A 151 -12.75 -0.09 -0.55
C THR A 151 -13.26 -1.53 -0.61
N ASN A 152 -12.53 -2.45 -1.22
CA ASN A 152 -12.90 -3.85 -1.22
C ASN A 152 -12.74 -4.45 0.18
N HIS A 153 -13.78 -5.12 0.65
CA HIS A 153 -13.82 -5.80 1.95
C HIS A 153 -13.68 -4.88 3.18
N LEU A 154 -13.94 -3.58 3.03
CA LEU A 154 -13.99 -2.65 4.16
C LEU A 154 -15.34 -2.62 4.85
#